data_2b5ab3a4f77a315ce750615baeef8b58
#
_entry.id   2b5ab3a4f77a315ce750615baeef8b58
#
_cell.length_a   1.000
_cell.length_b   1.000
_cell.length_c   1.000
_cell.angle_alpha   90.00
_cell.angle_beta   90.00
_cell.angle_gamma   90.00
#
_symmetry.space_group_name_H-M   'P 1'
#
loop_
_entity.id
_entity.type
_entity.pdbx_description
1 polymer ?
#
loop_
_entity_poly.entity_id
_entity_poly.type
_entity_poly.pdbx_seq_one_letter_code
_entity_poly.pdbx_strand_id
1 'polypeptide(L)'
;MADGPLTAVQLAKELDMTTAGVRRHLTALLEEGLVEIREPRLNKRGRGRPAHHYVLSSTGRANFGQAYDSLAVYAIEEIASAAGVEGLRRISEKRMQPVEEDYLSLRKADPGMTIPEALAEALTNDGYFASEETFEGEADIYQNHCPVAKVAALYPQLCADETEILSRLAGPGHDIRRISTIAAGSPRCRMHIVGGNRTEFLSLPNNADVNIAEGN
;
A
#
# COMPACT_ATOMS: atom_id res chain seq x y z
N MET A 1 -8.01 17.44 -24.47
CA MET A 1 -8.94 16.67 -23.63
C MET A 1 -10.11 17.54 -23.32
N ALA A 2 -11.33 17.02 -23.45
CA ALA A 2 -12.53 17.79 -23.15
C ALA A 2 -12.62 18.04 -21.64
N ASP A 3 -12.69 19.30 -21.28
CA ASP A 3 -12.72 19.75 -19.89
C ASP A 3 -14.17 19.79 -19.39
N GLY A 4 -14.70 18.64 -18.94
CA GLY A 4 -15.99 18.63 -18.25
C GLY A 4 -16.89 17.45 -18.58
N PRO A 5 -18.14 17.48 -18.08
CA PRO A 5 -19.13 16.45 -18.35
C PRO A 5 -19.49 16.40 -19.84
N LEU A 6 -19.36 15.24 -20.49
CA LEU A 6 -19.65 15.04 -21.91
C LEU A 6 -20.89 14.18 -22.12
N THR A 7 -21.64 14.48 -23.19
CA THR A 7 -22.75 13.64 -23.65
C THR A 7 -22.23 12.48 -24.52
N ALA A 8 -23.03 11.42 -24.67
CA ALA A 8 -22.71 10.32 -25.58
C ALA A 8 -22.51 10.76 -27.04
N VAL A 9 -23.19 11.84 -27.49
CA VAL A 9 -23.03 12.40 -28.82
C VAL A 9 -21.67 13.10 -28.98
N GLN A 10 -21.26 13.86 -27.96
CA GLN A 10 -19.95 14.54 -27.97
C GLN A 10 -18.81 13.52 -27.94
N LEU A 11 -18.89 12.52 -27.07
CA LEU A 11 -17.92 11.43 -27.02
C LEU A 11 -17.84 10.66 -28.34
N ALA A 12 -18.98 10.38 -28.98
CA ALA A 12 -19.04 9.70 -30.26
C ALA A 12 -18.28 10.48 -31.35
N LYS A 13 -18.42 11.80 -31.34
CA LYS A 13 -17.71 12.68 -32.29
C LYS A 13 -16.20 12.70 -32.03
N GLU A 14 -15.78 12.77 -30.75
CA GLU A 14 -14.35 12.82 -30.43
C GLU A 14 -13.63 11.49 -30.65
N LEU A 15 -14.34 10.37 -30.46
CA LEU A 15 -13.79 9.02 -30.60
C LEU A 15 -13.97 8.43 -32.02
N ASP A 16 -14.56 9.18 -32.96
CA ASP A 16 -14.93 8.70 -34.30
C ASP A 16 -15.74 7.38 -34.24
N MET A 17 -16.72 7.35 -33.34
CA MET A 17 -17.58 6.19 -33.10
C MET A 17 -19.03 6.52 -33.33
N THR A 18 -19.89 5.48 -33.50
CA THR A 18 -21.33 5.68 -33.49
C THR A 18 -21.85 6.00 -32.08
N THR A 19 -22.84 6.88 -31.97
CA THR A 19 -23.47 7.19 -30.68
C THR A 19 -24.05 5.95 -29.99
N ALA A 20 -24.53 4.96 -30.75
CA ALA A 20 -25.05 3.70 -30.24
C ALA A 20 -23.90 2.84 -29.64
N GLY A 21 -22.76 2.80 -30.30
CA GLY A 21 -21.55 2.12 -29.78
C GLY A 21 -21.07 2.75 -28.48
N VAL A 22 -20.94 4.09 -28.45
CA VAL A 22 -20.54 4.82 -27.23
C VAL A 22 -21.53 4.57 -26.08
N ARG A 23 -22.85 4.61 -26.34
CA ARG A 23 -23.84 4.33 -25.28
C ARG A 23 -23.67 2.94 -24.68
N ARG A 24 -23.37 1.91 -25.49
CA ARG A 24 -23.13 0.55 -24.97
C ARG A 24 -21.92 0.50 -24.05
N HIS A 25 -20.80 1.15 -24.43
CA HIS A 25 -19.63 1.26 -23.57
C HIS A 25 -19.92 2.04 -22.29
N LEU A 26 -20.64 3.17 -22.39
CA LEU A 26 -21.01 3.96 -21.22
C LEU A 26 -21.92 3.18 -20.26
N THR A 27 -22.81 2.31 -20.77
CA THR A 27 -23.64 1.43 -19.93
C THR A 27 -22.75 0.46 -19.13
N ALA A 28 -21.81 -0.23 -19.78
CA ALA A 28 -20.88 -1.13 -19.09
C ALA A 28 -20.04 -0.38 -18.03
N LEU A 29 -19.49 0.79 -18.38
CA LEU A 29 -18.70 1.60 -17.45
C LEU A 29 -19.53 2.15 -16.26
N LEU A 30 -20.83 2.39 -16.45
CA LEU A 30 -21.76 2.73 -15.36
C LEU A 30 -22.01 1.54 -14.45
N GLU A 31 -22.21 0.34 -15.01
CA GLU A 31 -22.39 -0.91 -14.27
C GLU A 31 -21.15 -1.27 -13.45
N GLU A 32 -19.95 -1.01 -13.99
CA GLU A 32 -18.68 -1.17 -13.30
C GLU A 32 -18.38 -0.03 -12.31
N GLY A 33 -19.21 1.01 -12.25
CA GLY A 33 -19.00 2.16 -11.37
C GLY A 33 -17.82 3.06 -11.76
N LEU A 34 -17.30 2.96 -12.99
CA LEU A 34 -16.16 3.74 -13.47
C LEU A 34 -16.55 5.13 -13.98
N VAL A 35 -17.78 5.30 -14.39
CA VAL A 35 -18.38 6.61 -14.75
C VAL A 35 -19.66 6.85 -13.97
N GLU A 36 -20.03 8.12 -13.85
CA GLU A 36 -21.28 8.53 -13.22
C GLU A 36 -22.00 9.56 -14.09
N ILE A 37 -23.33 9.64 -13.96
CA ILE A 37 -24.13 10.65 -14.64
C ILE A 37 -24.20 11.89 -13.74
N ARG A 38 -23.82 13.05 -14.28
CA ARG A 38 -24.01 14.35 -13.65
C ARG A 38 -24.93 15.23 -14.50
N GLU A 39 -25.94 15.80 -13.87
CA GLU A 39 -26.73 16.82 -14.52
C GLU A 39 -25.96 18.15 -14.56
N PRO A 40 -25.94 18.85 -15.70
CA PRO A 40 -25.32 20.16 -15.78
C PRO A 40 -26.04 21.16 -14.87
N ARG A 41 -25.29 21.95 -14.13
CA ARG A 41 -25.83 22.99 -13.22
C ARG A 41 -26.55 24.16 -13.94
N LEU A 42 -26.64 24.14 -15.24
CA LEU A 42 -27.23 25.23 -16.05
C LEU A 42 -28.65 24.88 -16.52
N ASN A 43 -29.59 25.57 -15.91
CA ASN A 43 -31.03 25.58 -16.25
C ASN A 43 -31.33 26.18 -17.65
N LYS A 44 -30.87 25.58 -18.73
CA LYS A 44 -31.44 25.86 -20.04
C LYS A 44 -32.31 24.67 -20.43
N ARG A 45 -33.61 24.75 -20.09
CA ARG A 45 -34.64 23.82 -20.57
C ARG A 45 -34.80 23.98 -22.07
N GLY A 46 -34.10 23.15 -22.83
CA GLY A 46 -34.42 22.93 -24.26
C GLY A 46 -35.62 22.03 -24.40
N ARG A 47 -36.24 22.02 -25.61
CA ARG A 47 -37.37 21.13 -25.94
C ARG A 47 -36.81 19.70 -26.14
N GLY A 48 -37.17 18.75 -25.27
CA GLY A 48 -36.75 17.35 -25.34
C GLY A 48 -36.26 16.79 -24.00
N ARG A 49 -36.07 15.45 -23.93
CA ARG A 49 -35.45 14.78 -22.74
C ARG A 49 -34.01 15.24 -22.60
N PRO A 50 -33.58 15.71 -21.42
CA PRO A 50 -32.20 16.11 -21.19
C PRO A 50 -31.22 14.97 -21.53
N ALA A 51 -30.12 15.30 -22.21
CA ALA A 51 -29.07 14.33 -22.46
C ALA A 51 -28.30 14.07 -21.18
N HIS A 52 -28.00 12.81 -20.92
CA HIS A 52 -27.11 12.47 -19.82
C HIS A 52 -25.69 12.98 -20.10
N HIS A 53 -25.08 13.56 -19.08
CA HIS A 53 -23.67 13.97 -19.09
C HIS A 53 -22.90 13.00 -18.22
N TYR A 54 -21.81 12.47 -18.75
CA TYR A 54 -20.97 11.45 -18.13
C TYR A 54 -19.68 12.08 -17.64
N VAL A 55 -19.26 11.68 -16.45
CA VAL A 55 -17.96 12.01 -15.87
C VAL A 55 -17.33 10.75 -15.29
N LEU A 56 -16.02 10.74 -15.15
CA LEU A 56 -15.35 9.68 -14.39
C LEU A 56 -15.78 9.74 -12.91
N SER A 57 -16.11 8.60 -12.35
CA SER A 57 -16.28 8.44 -10.91
C SER A 57 -14.92 8.53 -10.17
N SER A 58 -14.91 8.49 -8.85
CA SER A 58 -13.66 8.35 -8.08
C SER A 58 -12.92 7.06 -8.45
N THR A 59 -13.64 5.94 -8.56
CA THR A 59 -13.10 4.64 -8.99
C THR A 59 -12.57 4.70 -10.42
N GLY A 60 -13.31 5.32 -11.34
CA GLY A 60 -12.85 5.51 -12.71
C GLY A 60 -11.59 6.35 -12.82
N ARG A 61 -11.46 7.42 -12.02
CA ARG A 61 -10.24 8.22 -11.96
C ARG A 61 -9.04 7.45 -11.41
N ALA A 62 -9.26 6.53 -10.48
CA ALA A 62 -8.18 5.71 -9.93
C ALA A 62 -7.50 4.80 -10.97
N ASN A 63 -8.21 4.45 -12.07
CA ASN A 63 -7.65 3.66 -13.18
C ASN A 63 -6.69 4.46 -14.09
N PHE A 64 -6.71 5.80 -14.02
CA PHE A 64 -5.71 6.62 -14.69
C PHE A 64 -4.54 6.81 -13.75
N GLY A 65 -3.32 6.57 -14.25
CA GLY A 65 -2.10 6.64 -13.46
C GLY A 65 -2.07 7.88 -12.57
N GLN A 66 -2.05 7.65 -11.27
CA GLN A 66 -1.94 8.73 -10.29
C GLN A 66 -0.48 9.09 -10.16
N ALA A 67 -0.17 10.39 -10.17
CA ALA A 67 1.20 10.88 -10.00
C ALA A 67 1.72 10.75 -8.55
N TYR A 68 1.03 9.99 -7.68
CA TYR A 68 1.41 9.83 -6.27
C TYR A 68 2.78 9.18 -6.12
N ASP A 69 3.11 8.19 -6.95
CA ASP A 69 4.43 7.56 -6.90
C ASP A 69 5.54 8.57 -7.23
N SER A 70 5.35 9.40 -8.28
CA SER A 70 6.32 10.42 -8.65
C SER A 70 6.41 11.53 -7.60
N LEU A 71 5.25 11.95 -7.05
CA LEU A 71 5.21 12.92 -5.96
C LEU A 71 5.90 12.38 -4.71
N ALA A 72 5.70 11.10 -4.38
CA ALA A 72 6.37 10.45 -3.26
C ALA A 72 7.89 10.42 -3.47
N VAL A 73 8.36 10.07 -4.68
CA VAL A 73 9.79 10.10 -5.01
C VAL A 73 10.36 11.50 -4.81
N TYR A 74 9.73 12.55 -5.36
CA TYR A 74 10.20 13.93 -5.20
C TYR A 74 10.18 14.39 -3.72
N ALA A 75 9.14 14.04 -2.96
CA ALA A 75 9.07 14.38 -1.55
C ALA A 75 10.18 13.69 -0.73
N ILE A 76 10.45 12.42 -1.02
CA ILE A 76 11.54 11.68 -0.37
C ILE A 76 12.91 12.24 -0.75
N GLU A 77 13.12 12.64 -2.01
CA GLU A 77 14.33 13.29 -2.48
C GLU A 77 14.61 14.59 -1.72
N GLU A 78 13.61 15.44 -1.58
CA GLU A 78 13.71 16.68 -0.79
C GLU A 78 14.00 16.40 0.69
N ILE A 79 13.37 15.41 1.29
CA ILE A 79 13.61 15.03 2.67
C ILE A 79 15.03 14.46 2.84
N ALA A 80 15.48 13.60 1.94
CA ALA A 80 16.83 13.05 1.94
C ALA A 80 17.89 14.17 1.79
N SER A 81 17.62 15.17 0.94
CA SER A 81 18.49 16.34 0.77
C SER A 81 18.54 17.22 2.03
N ALA A 82 17.38 17.46 2.66
CA ALA A 82 17.27 18.38 3.79
C ALA A 82 17.69 17.76 5.13
N ALA A 83 17.42 16.48 5.36
CA ALA A 83 17.59 15.79 6.64
C ALA A 83 18.41 14.50 6.57
N GLY A 84 18.97 14.17 5.41
CA GLY A 84 19.84 13.00 5.23
C GLY A 84 19.19 11.68 5.58
N VAL A 85 20.01 10.72 6.00
CA VAL A 85 19.57 9.37 6.40
C VAL A 85 18.57 9.39 7.55
N GLU A 86 18.73 10.32 8.49
CA GLU A 86 17.82 10.46 9.63
C GLU A 86 16.40 10.87 9.20
N GLY A 87 16.28 11.69 8.16
CA GLY A 87 14.98 12.01 7.55
C GLY A 87 14.29 10.80 6.96
N LEU A 88 15.04 9.94 6.25
CA LEU A 88 14.52 8.68 5.69
C LEU A 88 14.10 7.70 6.79
N ARG A 89 14.91 7.57 7.86
CA ARG A 89 14.60 6.71 8.99
C ARG A 89 13.28 7.09 9.67
N ARG A 90 13.05 8.37 9.93
CA ARG A 90 11.77 8.84 10.50
C ARG A 90 10.57 8.53 9.62
N ILE A 91 10.73 8.56 8.29
CA ILE A 91 9.68 8.16 7.37
C ILE A 91 9.43 6.65 7.49
N SER A 92 10.49 5.83 7.52
CA SER A 92 10.40 4.38 7.68
C SER A 92 9.68 4.02 8.98
N GLU A 93 10.07 4.63 10.10
CA GLU A 93 9.43 4.43 11.41
C GLU A 93 7.93 4.77 11.36
N LYS A 94 7.60 5.97 10.86
CA LYS A 94 6.20 6.40 10.75
C LYS A 94 5.37 5.50 9.83
N ARG A 95 5.96 5.03 8.73
CA ARG A 95 5.29 4.15 7.77
C ARG A 95 5.05 2.76 8.35
N MET A 96 5.99 2.26 9.17
CA MET A 96 5.88 0.95 9.79
C MET A 96 5.05 0.93 11.08
N GLN A 97 4.68 2.09 11.61
CA GLN A 97 3.88 2.18 12.84
C GLN A 97 2.57 1.37 12.77
N PRO A 98 1.76 1.39 11.69
CA PRO A 98 0.56 0.54 11.60
C PRO A 98 0.88 -0.96 11.68
N VAL A 99 1.97 -1.41 11.06
CA VAL A 99 2.42 -2.81 11.11
C VAL A 99 2.83 -3.19 12.55
N GLU A 100 3.53 -2.29 13.24
CA GLU A 100 3.93 -2.48 14.65
C GLU A 100 2.71 -2.59 15.57
N GLU A 101 1.75 -1.67 15.45
CA GLU A 101 0.50 -1.68 16.23
C GLU A 101 -0.32 -2.95 15.98
N ASP A 102 -0.43 -3.37 14.73
CA ASP A 102 -1.17 -4.58 14.35
C ASP A 102 -0.48 -5.85 14.85
N TYR A 103 0.85 -5.96 14.67
CA TYR A 103 1.63 -7.06 15.22
C TYR A 103 1.43 -7.22 16.74
N LEU A 104 1.53 -6.14 17.49
CA LEU A 104 1.33 -6.17 18.94
C LEU A 104 -0.09 -6.58 19.33
N SER A 105 -1.08 -6.11 18.55
CA SER A 105 -2.50 -6.47 18.74
C SER A 105 -2.74 -7.96 18.49
N LEU A 106 -2.23 -8.51 17.39
CA LEU A 106 -2.31 -9.92 17.03
C LEU A 106 -1.69 -10.81 18.09
N ARG A 107 -0.47 -10.51 18.53
CA ARG A 107 0.25 -11.26 19.57
C ARG A 107 -0.46 -11.20 20.93
N LYS A 108 -1.15 -10.10 21.23
CA LYS A 108 -1.96 -9.96 22.44
C LYS A 108 -3.26 -10.75 22.37
N ALA A 109 -3.92 -10.77 21.20
CA ALA A 109 -5.17 -11.47 20.97
C ALA A 109 -4.99 -12.99 20.96
N ASP A 110 -3.91 -13.47 20.34
CA ASP A 110 -3.53 -14.88 20.29
C ASP A 110 -2.08 -15.09 20.77
N PRO A 111 -1.87 -15.37 22.06
CA PRO A 111 -0.55 -15.69 22.61
C PRO A 111 0.10 -16.96 22.00
N GLY A 112 -0.69 -17.82 21.34
CA GLY A 112 -0.21 -19.03 20.65
C GLY A 112 0.31 -18.75 19.24
N MET A 113 -0.05 -17.62 18.63
CA MET A 113 0.43 -17.22 17.32
C MET A 113 1.96 -17.04 17.33
N THR A 114 2.65 -17.62 16.38
CA THR A 114 4.11 -17.50 16.28
C THR A 114 4.52 -16.11 15.80
N ILE A 115 5.80 -15.74 16.03
CA ILE A 115 6.34 -14.45 15.56
C ILE A 115 6.28 -14.33 14.03
N PRO A 116 6.69 -15.34 13.23
CA PRO A 116 6.57 -15.26 11.77
C PRO A 116 5.12 -15.11 11.28
N GLU A 117 4.17 -15.85 11.87
CA GLU A 117 2.74 -15.72 11.55
C GLU A 117 2.23 -14.30 11.81
N ALA A 118 2.50 -13.76 13.00
CA ALA A 118 2.06 -12.41 13.36
C ALA A 118 2.68 -11.31 12.48
N LEU A 119 3.97 -11.44 12.14
CA LEU A 119 4.64 -10.52 11.22
C LEU A 119 4.06 -10.60 9.81
N ALA A 120 3.81 -11.80 9.30
CA ALA A 120 3.25 -12.00 7.97
C ALA A 120 1.81 -11.46 7.89
N GLU A 121 0.99 -11.65 8.92
CA GLU A 121 -0.37 -11.13 8.98
C GLU A 121 -0.39 -9.60 9.06
N ALA A 122 0.39 -8.99 9.95
CA ALA A 122 0.50 -7.54 10.08
C ALA A 122 0.99 -6.88 8.76
N LEU A 123 1.98 -7.47 8.10
CA LEU A 123 2.43 -7.02 6.78
C LEU A 123 1.35 -7.17 5.71
N THR A 124 0.55 -8.24 5.76
CA THR A 124 -0.55 -8.45 4.81
C THR A 124 -1.63 -7.40 4.97
N ASN A 125 -1.99 -7.04 6.20
CA ASN A 125 -2.95 -5.99 6.51
C ASN A 125 -2.49 -4.60 6.03
N ASP A 126 -1.17 -4.36 5.97
CA ASP A 126 -0.56 -3.14 5.40
C ASP A 126 -0.28 -3.24 3.87
N GLY A 127 -0.82 -4.26 3.20
CA GLY A 127 -0.83 -4.38 1.74
C GLY A 127 0.38 -5.05 1.10
N TYR A 128 1.21 -5.77 1.86
CA TYR A 128 2.37 -6.51 1.32
C TYR A 128 2.01 -7.88 0.75
N PHE A 129 0.81 -8.41 1.02
CA PHE A 129 0.42 -9.77 0.67
C PHE A 129 1.46 -10.78 1.11
N ALA A 130 1.79 -10.75 2.40
CA ALA A 130 2.85 -11.55 2.96
C ALA A 130 2.35 -12.96 3.32
N SER A 131 3.28 -13.90 3.33
CA SER A 131 3.08 -15.26 3.80
C SER A 131 4.36 -15.72 4.51
N GLU A 132 4.24 -16.71 5.39
CA GLU A 132 5.38 -17.32 6.07
C GLU A 132 5.50 -18.80 5.70
N GLU A 133 6.72 -19.32 5.81
CA GLU A 133 7.04 -20.75 5.75
C GLU A 133 7.99 -21.06 6.91
N THR A 134 7.59 -21.93 7.84
CA THR A 134 8.38 -22.30 9.03
C THR A 134 8.96 -23.69 8.90
N PHE A 135 10.25 -23.86 9.23
CA PHE A 135 10.99 -25.11 9.21
C PHE A 135 12.06 -25.17 10.31
N GLU A 136 12.06 -26.23 11.12
CA GLU A 136 13.10 -26.60 12.12
C GLU A 136 13.71 -25.43 12.96
N GLY A 137 12.87 -24.46 13.39
CA GLY A 137 13.33 -23.31 14.21
C GLY A 137 13.78 -22.10 13.40
N GLU A 138 13.57 -22.13 12.10
CA GLU A 138 13.76 -20.99 11.18
C GLU A 138 12.46 -20.70 10.45
N ALA A 139 12.34 -19.52 9.88
CA ALA A 139 11.21 -19.16 9.04
C ALA A 139 11.61 -18.23 7.90
N ASP A 140 10.88 -18.31 6.81
CA ASP A 140 10.93 -17.33 5.73
C ASP A 140 9.62 -16.54 5.71
N ILE A 141 9.71 -15.22 5.60
CA ILE A 141 8.58 -14.34 5.26
C ILE A 141 8.76 -13.89 3.82
N TYR A 142 7.74 -14.12 3.03
CA TYR A 142 7.64 -13.66 1.65
C TYR A 142 6.65 -12.50 1.56
N GLN A 143 7.04 -11.43 0.88
CA GLN A 143 6.15 -10.32 0.52
C GLN A 143 5.94 -10.35 -0.99
N ASN A 144 4.72 -10.65 -1.45
CA ASN A 144 4.41 -10.79 -2.87
C ASN A 144 4.06 -9.44 -3.54
N HIS A 145 3.90 -8.39 -2.73
CA HIS A 145 3.69 -7.02 -3.16
C HIS A 145 4.51 -6.07 -2.28
N CYS A 146 4.95 -4.95 -2.85
CA CYS A 146 5.58 -3.87 -2.11
C CYS A 146 4.85 -2.56 -2.45
N PRO A 147 4.11 -1.97 -1.48
CA PRO A 147 3.34 -0.75 -1.73
C PRO A 147 4.20 0.47 -2.04
N VAL A 148 5.50 0.41 -1.76
CA VAL A 148 6.47 1.50 -1.97
C VAL A 148 7.61 1.13 -2.92
N ALA A 149 7.44 0.11 -3.76
CA ALA A 149 8.50 -0.46 -4.60
C ALA A 149 9.27 0.59 -5.42
N LYS A 150 8.58 1.57 -6.01
CA LYS A 150 9.22 2.63 -6.82
C LYS A 150 10.15 3.52 -6.01
N VAL A 151 9.72 3.92 -4.82
CA VAL A 151 10.54 4.74 -3.90
C VAL A 151 11.69 3.91 -3.35
N ALA A 152 11.43 2.67 -2.92
CA ALA A 152 12.43 1.77 -2.35
C ALA A 152 13.52 1.38 -3.37
N ALA A 153 13.22 1.36 -4.67
CA ALA A 153 14.21 1.14 -5.73
C ALA A 153 15.25 2.27 -5.81
N LEU A 154 14.85 3.51 -5.48
CA LEU A 154 15.74 4.67 -5.44
C LEU A 154 16.38 4.88 -4.06
N TYR A 155 15.70 4.46 -3.01
CA TYR A 155 16.11 4.59 -1.60
C TYR A 155 16.09 3.23 -0.90
N PRO A 156 17.07 2.34 -1.16
CA PRO A 156 17.12 1.01 -0.55
C PRO A 156 17.20 1.02 0.98
N GLN A 157 17.55 2.17 1.57
CA GLN A 157 17.55 2.39 3.01
C GLN A 157 16.17 2.10 3.62
N LEU A 158 15.07 2.40 2.91
CA LEU A 158 13.71 2.09 3.38
C LEU A 158 13.51 0.58 3.62
N CYS A 159 14.09 -0.27 2.77
CA CYS A 159 14.06 -1.72 2.96
C CYS A 159 14.92 -2.17 4.14
N ALA A 160 16.07 -1.52 4.37
CA ALA A 160 16.95 -1.80 5.50
C ALA A 160 16.28 -1.41 6.82
N ASP A 161 15.72 -0.20 6.90
CA ASP A 161 14.98 0.30 8.06
C ASP A 161 13.77 -0.59 8.40
N GLU A 162 12.99 -1.00 7.39
CA GLU A 162 11.87 -1.95 7.55
C GLU A 162 12.37 -3.25 8.18
N THR A 163 13.50 -3.79 7.71
CA THR A 163 14.06 -5.03 8.25
C THR A 163 14.53 -4.86 9.71
N GLU A 164 15.14 -3.72 10.03
CA GLU A 164 15.55 -3.38 11.41
C GLU A 164 14.34 -3.27 12.35
N ILE A 165 13.26 -2.62 11.89
CA ILE A 165 12.02 -2.48 12.67
C ILE A 165 11.39 -3.86 12.91
N LEU A 166 11.28 -4.71 11.90
CA LEU A 166 10.75 -6.06 12.04
C LEU A 166 11.62 -6.93 12.96
N SER A 167 12.95 -6.79 12.92
CA SER A 167 13.88 -7.47 13.85
C SER A 167 13.64 -7.02 15.29
N ARG A 168 13.42 -5.73 15.52
CA ARG A 168 13.09 -5.20 16.84
C ARG A 168 11.76 -5.75 17.36
N LEU A 169 10.74 -5.87 16.50
CA LEU A 169 9.44 -6.46 16.85
C LEU A 169 9.54 -7.95 17.19
N ALA A 170 10.34 -8.69 16.43
CA ALA A 170 10.59 -10.11 16.72
C ALA A 170 11.26 -10.32 18.09
N GLY A 171 11.96 -9.29 18.59
CA GLY A 171 12.58 -9.30 19.91
C GLY A 171 13.96 -9.97 19.96
N PRO A 172 14.62 -9.92 21.14
CA PRO A 172 15.93 -10.48 21.33
C PRO A 172 15.93 -11.99 21.10
N GLY A 173 16.94 -12.50 20.44
CA GLY A 173 17.06 -13.92 20.09
C GLY A 173 16.60 -14.25 18.66
N HIS A 174 16.02 -13.31 17.94
CA HIS A 174 15.65 -13.45 16.52
C HIS A 174 16.51 -12.55 15.65
N ASP A 175 17.10 -13.10 14.60
CA ASP A 175 17.84 -12.38 13.57
C ASP A 175 17.03 -12.43 12.27
N ILE A 176 16.61 -11.27 11.77
CA ILE A 176 15.89 -11.15 10.49
C ILE A 176 16.84 -10.62 9.44
N ARG A 177 17.03 -11.40 8.38
CA ARG A 177 17.88 -11.02 7.25
C ARG A 177 17.07 -10.91 5.98
N ARG A 178 17.17 -9.79 5.31
CA ARG A 178 16.56 -9.62 4.00
C ARG A 178 17.41 -10.25 2.91
N ILE A 179 16.85 -11.25 2.22
CA ILE A 179 17.54 -12.04 1.19
C ILE A 179 17.32 -11.45 -0.19
N SER A 180 16.10 -10.96 -0.49
CA SER A 180 15.75 -10.37 -1.78
C SER A 180 14.69 -9.28 -1.63
N THR A 181 14.62 -8.37 -2.61
CA THR A 181 13.60 -7.31 -2.63
C THR A 181 12.98 -7.14 -4.03
N ILE A 182 11.69 -6.82 -4.08
CA ILE A 182 10.99 -6.38 -5.29
C ILE A 182 11.64 -5.10 -5.83
N ALA A 183 12.05 -4.20 -4.94
CA ALA A 183 12.72 -2.95 -5.29
C ALA A 183 14.04 -3.17 -6.05
N ALA A 184 14.75 -4.29 -5.82
CA ALA A 184 15.95 -4.69 -6.56
C ALA A 184 15.65 -5.60 -7.77
N GLY A 185 14.38 -5.75 -8.17
CA GLY A 185 13.98 -6.51 -9.34
C GLY A 185 13.64 -7.99 -9.09
N SER A 186 13.62 -8.44 -7.83
CA SER A 186 13.18 -9.80 -7.52
C SER A 186 11.65 -9.92 -7.65
N PRO A 187 11.10 -11.10 -7.99
CA PRO A 187 9.65 -11.28 -8.12
C PRO A 187 8.90 -11.13 -6.79
N ARG A 188 9.59 -11.31 -5.66
CA ARG A 188 9.08 -11.11 -4.30
C ARG A 188 10.20 -10.70 -3.35
N CYS A 189 9.87 -10.03 -2.25
CA CYS A 189 10.80 -9.89 -1.14
C CYS A 189 10.84 -11.20 -0.34
N ARG A 190 12.02 -11.54 0.19
CA ARG A 190 12.21 -12.65 1.12
C ARG A 190 13.01 -12.17 2.31
N MET A 191 12.51 -12.44 3.48
CA MET A 191 13.21 -12.25 4.74
C MET A 191 13.36 -13.62 5.42
N HIS A 192 14.57 -13.91 5.89
CA HIS A 192 14.87 -15.13 6.60
C HIS A 192 15.00 -14.81 8.09
N ILE A 193 14.31 -15.57 8.93
CA ILE A 193 14.31 -15.43 10.38
C ILE A 193 15.02 -16.62 10.97
N VAL A 194 16.09 -16.35 11.71
CA VAL A 194 16.86 -17.35 12.44
C VAL A 194 16.78 -17.02 13.92
N GLY A 195 16.62 -18.05 14.75
CA GLY A 195 16.73 -17.91 16.20
C GLY A 195 15.41 -18.20 16.94
N GLY A 196 15.58 -18.43 18.23
CA GLY A 196 14.51 -18.85 19.10
C GLY A 196 14.46 -20.36 19.29
N ASN A 197 14.55 -20.82 20.53
CA ASN A 197 14.11 -22.17 20.88
C ASN A 197 12.62 -22.27 20.53
N ARG A 198 12.16 -23.41 20.09
CA ARG A 198 10.74 -23.67 19.71
C ARG A 198 9.72 -23.13 20.72
N THR A 199 10.16 -22.91 21.97
CA THR A 199 9.38 -22.31 23.07
C THR A 199 9.44 -20.78 23.08
N GLU A 200 10.48 -20.13 22.54
CA GLU A 200 10.65 -18.66 22.52
C GLU A 200 9.91 -17.99 21.36
N PHE A 201 9.61 -18.73 20.28
CA PHE A 201 8.65 -18.26 19.26
C PHE A 201 7.26 -17.96 19.87
N LEU A 202 6.95 -18.51 21.05
CA LEU A 202 5.68 -18.38 21.75
C LEU A 202 5.69 -17.29 22.84
N SER A 203 6.84 -16.78 23.29
CA SER A 203 6.88 -15.80 24.39
C SER A 203 6.78 -14.36 23.90
N LEU A 204 5.78 -13.64 24.41
CA LEU A 204 5.70 -12.18 24.28
C LEU A 204 6.96 -11.55 24.93
N PRO A 205 7.57 -10.52 24.33
CA PRO A 205 8.53 -9.69 25.08
C PRO A 205 7.78 -9.12 26.28
N ASN A 206 8.35 -9.32 27.47
CA ASN A 206 7.80 -8.76 28.71
C ASN A 206 7.72 -7.23 28.54
N ASN A 207 6.52 -6.66 28.74
CA ASN A 207 6.17 -5.24 28.62
C ASN A 207 6.92 -4.31 29.61
N ALA A 208 8.05 -4.76 30.18
CA ALA A 208 8.80 -4.01 31.19
C ALA A 208 9.75 -2.93 30.62
N ASP A 209 10.03 -2.95 29.29
CA ASP A 209 11.05 -2.07 28.71
C ASP A 209 10.52 -1.07 27.66
N VAL A 210 9.21 -1.01 27.43
CA VAL A 210 8.65 0.10 26.63
C VAL A 210 8.41 1.29 27.56
N ASN A 211 9.49 1.98 27.90
CA ASN A 211 9.43 3.27 28.58
C ASN A 211 8.89 4.31 27.57
N ILE A 212 7.57 4.50 27.55
CA ILE A 212 6.95 5.65 26.89
C ILE A 212 7.41 6.85 27.72
N ALA A 213 8.41 7.57 27.22
CA ALA A 213 8.76 8.88 27.74
C ALA A 213 7.55 9.80 27.51
N GLU A 214 6.70 9.94 28.53
CA GLU A 214 5.73 11.02 28.62
C GLU A 214 6.49 12.32 28.57
N GLY A 215 6.39 13.01 27.43
CA GLY A 215 6.89 14.36 27.27
C GLY A 215 6.09 15.33 28.13
N ASN A 216 6.80 16.03 28.99
CA ASN A 216 6.34 17.21 29.70
C ASN A 216 6.57 18.46 28.84
#